data_748947a0c909666f2b9e04c05fd2016f
#
_entry.id   748947a0c909666f2b9e04c05fd2016f
#
_cell.length_a   1.000
_cell.length_b   1.000
_cell.length_c   1.000
_cell.angle_alpha   90.00
_cell.angle_beta   90.00
_cell.angle_gamma   90.00
#
_symmetry.space_group_name_H-M   'P 1'
#
loop_
_entity.id
_entity.type
_entity.pdbx_description
1 polymer ?
#
loop_
_entity_poly.entity_id
_entity_poly.type
_entity_poly.pdbx_seq_one_letter_code
_entity_poly.pdbx_strand_id
1 'polypeptide(L)'
;MVKLFISQKEYKSRLEKIEKEISKRDLDALFLTNSESIFYATGYHYLATRPQGCLITPSGDFMLFVPKMEEMRVKEALPWLRDVVVYFEYPVKNRPREVIDILVKAFKERKLEDKKVGIDGSVLPSVPDFRAPSLSEILSKAKIAYAGDIVDNMRMVKSDEELALIEEAAKWSHLAHTLLQEYIRPGISELEVSSKASHEATVTMLKTLGDEYEPLGLMWNTTRARFKAGSRTAYPHGYLSNRKVKVGDIIETSASARVGGYFNHLERTMVVGKPSEKQTKYFNLMIKAQDVAFESLKIGARAQDVHLAVRRTIKDEGYDPDILLLHRTGRGLGLSNYEPPTLFDGDDTLLQRGMVFHVEPGIYLPECCYRHCDSVCVTEDGFKDFDYYPRDLASLTILA
;
A
#
# COMPACT_ATOMS: atom_id res chain seq x y z
N MET A 1 -3.42 -25.21 -3.46
CA MET A 1 -4.02 -23.95 -3.93
C MET A 1 -3.58 -22.83 -3.00
N VAL A 2 -3.12 -21.73 -3.55
CA VAL A 2 -2.80 -20.54 -2.77
C VAL A 2 -4.11 -19.98 -2.21
N LYS A 3 -4.10 -19.63 -0.93
CA LYS A 3 -5.25 -19.00 -0.27
C LYS A 3 -5.27 -17.53 -0.73
N LEU A 4 -6.33 -17.10 -1.39
CA LEU A 4 -6.44 -15.76 -1.98
C LEU A 4 -7.04 -14.71 -1.04
N PHE A 5 -7.33 -15.10 0.21
CA PHE A 5 -7.98 -14.27 1.22
C PHE A 5 -7.43 -14.59 2.61
N ILE A 6 -7.47 -13.61 3.50
CA ILE A 6 -7.19 -13.80 4.92
C ILE A 6 -8.28 -14.64 5.56
N SER A 7 -7.90 -15.56 6.43
CA SER A 7 -8.85 -16.45 7.11
C SER A 7 -9.66 -15.71 8.19
N GLN A 8 -10.87 -16.19 8.44
CA GLN A 8 -11.68 -15.71 9.56
C GLN A 8 -10.96 -15.88 10.91
N LYS A 9 -10.15 -16.93 11.05
CA LYS A 9 -9.31 -17.16 12.24
C LYS A 9 -8.31 -16.03 12.44
N GLU A 10 -7.67 -15.57 11.37
CA GLU A 10 -6.73 -14.45 11.41
C GLU A 10 -7.44 -13.15 11.79
N TYR A 11 -8.60 -12.83 11.20
CA TYR A 11 -9.37 -11.65 11.60
C TYR A 11 -9.76 -11.66 13.08
N LYS A 12 -10.21 -12.80 13.61
CA LYS A 12 -10.51 -12.94 15.05
C LYS A 12 -9.27 -12.70 15.91
N SER A 13 -8.12 -13.25 15.52
CA SER A 13 -6.85 -13.02 16.22
C SER A 13 -6.44 -11.54 16.22
N ARG A 14 -6.67 -10.84 15.10
CA ARG A 14 -6.41 -9.38 15.01
C ARG A 14 -7.31 -8.59 15.96
N LEU A 15 -8.60 -8.89 16.01
CA LEU A 15 -9.53 -8.26 16.94
C LEU A 15 -9.10 -8.48 18.39
N GLU A 16 -8.77 -9.70 18.80
CA GLU A 16 -8.26 -9.99 20.15
C GLU A 16 -6.99 -9.21 20.51
N LYS A 17 -6.11 -8.98 19.54
CA LYS A 17 -4.90 -8.15 19.74
C LYS A 17 -5.29 -6.66 19.89
N ILE A 18 -6.21 -6.16 19.07
CA ILE A 18 -6.72 -4.79 19.19
C ILE A 18 -7.37 -4.56 20.55
N GLU A 19 -8.22 -5.47 21.01
CA GLU A 19 -8.88 -5.43 22.34
C GLU A 19 -7.85 -5.32 23.50
N LYS A 20 -6.77 -6.09 23.40
CA LYS A 20 -5.66 -6.03 24.36
C LYS A 20 -4.96 -4.67 24.33
N GLU A 21 -4.70 -4.11 23.15
CA GLU A 21 -4.05 -2.79 23.03
C GLU A 21 -4.96 -1.66 23.52
N ILE A 22 -6.27 -1.71 23.24
CA ILE A 22 -7.27 -0.78 23.80
C ILE A 22 -7.20 -0.80 25.32
N SER A 23 -7.22 -2.01 25.93
CA SER A 23 -7.14 -2.19 27.38
C SER A 23 -5.84 -1.65 27.97
N LYS A 24 -4.68 -1.91 27.35
CA LYS A 24 -3.37 -1.42 27.80
C LYS A 24 -3.28 0.11 27.83
N ARG A 25 -3.99 0.78 26.91
CA ARG A 25 -4.01 2.25 26.80
C ARG A 25 -5.08 2.92 27.63
N ASP A 26 -5.81 2.15 28.44
CA ASP A 26 -6.92 2.64 29.25
C ASP A 26 -7.94 3.41 28.38
N LEU A 27 -8.28 2.83 27.22
CA LEU A 27 -9.35 3.29 26.35
C LEU A 27 -10.61 2.46 26.59
N ASP A 28 -11.78 3.10 26.54
CA ASP A 28 -13.07 2.42 26.63
C ASP A 28 -13.51 1.84 25.26
N ALA A 29 -13.00 2.41 24.17
CA ALA A 29 -13.23 1.93 22.81
C ALA A 29 -12.19 2.45 21.82
N LEU A 30 -12.07 1.79 20.65
CA LEU A 30 -11.38 2.27 19.46
C LEU A 30 -12.41 2.40 18.34
N PHE A 31 -12.47 3.55 17.69
CA PHE A 31 -13.32 3.81 16.53
C PHE A 31 -12.46 4.05 15.30
N LEU A 32 -12.42 3.06 14.41
CA LEU A 32 -11.68 3.11 13.14
C LEU A 32 -12.55 3.74 12.06
N THR A 33 -11.97 4.64 11.28
CA THR A 33 -12.61 5.31 10.14
C THR A 33 -11.83 5.15 8.84
N ASN A 34 -10.54 4.81 8.95
CA ASN A 34 -9.69 4.54 7.80
C ASN A 34 -10.07 3.20 7.15
N SER A 35 -10.24 3.19 5.83
CA SER A 35 -10.70 2.02 5.07
C SER A 35 -9.76 0.82 5.21
N GLU A 36 -8.44 1.06 5.20
CA GLU A 36 -7.45 0.01 5.36
C GLU A 36 -7.45 -0.57 6.77
N SER A 37 -7.63 0.27 7.80
CA SER A 37 -7.73 -0.18 9.20
C SER A 37 -8.98 -1.02 9.42
N ILE A 38 -10.12 -0.60 8.87
CA ILE A 38 -11.38 -1.36 8.93
C ILE A 38 -11.21 -2.70 8.19
N PHE A 39 -10.65 -2.69 6.99
CA PHE A 39 -10.38 -3.91 6.24
C PHE A 39 -9.44 -4.85 6.99
N TYR A 40 -8.34 -4.33 7.56
CA TYR A 40 -7.39 -5.10 8.34
C TYR A 40 -8.05 -5.80 9.54
N ALA A 41 -8.93 -5.08 10.24
CA ALA A 41 -9.62 -5.61 11.41
C ALA A 41 -10.74 -6.61 11.06
N THR A 42 -11.41 -6.45 9.91
CA THR A 42 -12.70 -7.10 9.64
C THR A 42 -12.73 -7.95 8.38
N GLY A 43 -11.92 -7.63 7.38
CA GLY A 43 -12.04 -8.17 6.02
C GLY A 43 -13.10 -7.48 5.16
N TYR A 44 -13.81 -6.48 5.71
CA TYR A 44 -14.79 -5.72 4.94
C TYR A 44 -14.10 -4.60 4.14
N HIS A 45 -14.17 -4.70 2.84
CA HIS A 45 -13.65 -3.69 1.91
C HIS A 45 -14.80 -2.84 1.37
N TYR A 46 -14.76 -1.55 1.69
CA TYR A 46 -15.71 -0.56 1.19
C TYR A 46 -15.00 0.54 0.38
N LEU A 47 -15.70 1.01 -0.64
CA LEU A 47 -15.16 1.97 -1.59
C LEU A 47 -15.13 3.42 -1.11
N ALA A 48 -15.43 3.63 0.16
CA ALA A 48 -15.38 4.92 0.86
C ALA A 48 -16.07 6.10 0.12
N THR A 49 -17.18 5.81 -0.58
CA THR A 49 -17.99 6.89 -1.19
C THR A 49 -18.90 7.59 -0.17
N ARG A 50 -19.06 6.98 1.02
CA ARG A 50 -19.85 7.50 2.16
C ARG A 50 -19.12 7.17 3.46
N PRO A 51 -19.44 7.86 4.58
CA PRO A 51 -18.85 7.57 5.89
C PRO A 51 -19.00 6.12 6.31
N GLN A 52 -17.95 5.55 6.87
CA GLN A 52 -17.96 4.24 7.51
C GLN A 52 -17.20 4.30 8.82
N GLY A 53 -17.41 3.31 9.67
CA GLY A 53 -16.67 3.19 10.92
C GLY A 53 -16.74 1.80 11.50
N CYS A 54 -15.73 1.45 12.27
CA CYS A 54 -15.68 0.20 13.03
C CYS A 54 -15.37 0.53 14.49
N LEU A 55 -16.29 0.21 15.38
CA LEU A 55 -16.14 0.37 16.83
C LEU A 55 -15.72 -0.97 17.45
N ILE A 56 -14.69 -0.94 18.26
CA ILE A 56 -14.15 -2.11 18.98
C ILE A 56 -13.98 -1.70 20.44
N THR A 57 -14.48 -2.53 21.38
CA THR A 57 -14.31 -2.32 22.82
C THR A 57 -13.37 -3.35 23.44
N PRO A 58 -12.83 -3.10 24.65
CA PRO A 58 -12.01 -4.07 25.37
C PRO A 58 -12.74 -5.38 25.72
N SER A 59 -14.07 -5.36 25.74
CA SER A 59 -14.93 -6.52 26.04
C SER A 59 -15.24 -7.38 24.82
N GLY A 60 -14.72 -7.00 23.63
CA GLY A 60 -15.02 -7.69 22.38
C GLY A 60 -16.34 -7.30 21.75
N ASP A 61 -16.99 -6.23 22.24
CA ASP A 61 -18.13 -5.65 21.54
C ASP A 61 -17.63 -4.94 20.27
N PHE A 62 -18.20 -5.32 19.15
CA PHE A 62 -17.72 -4.95 17.83
C PHE A 62 -18.89 -4.55 16.93
N MET A 63 -18.84 -3.33 16.40
CA MET A 63 -19.89 -2.75 15.57
C MET A 63 -19.29 -2.22 14.25
N LEU A 64 -19.94 -2.53 13.14
CA LEU A 64 -19.67 -1.90 11.87
C LEU A 64 -20.74 -0.87 11.52
N PHE A 65 -20.32 0.36 11.23
CA PHE A 65 -21.19 1.47 10.83
C PHE A 65 -21.04 1.71 9.33
N VAL A 66 -22.14 1.51 8.57
CA VAL A 66 -22.10 1.57 7.10
C VAL A 66 -23.39 2.17 6.51
N PRO A 67 -23.35 2.68 5.28
CA PRO A 67 -24.55 3.08 4.57
C PRO A 67 -25.49 1.90 4.30
N LYS A 68 -26.77 2.16 4.23
CA LYS A 68 -27.82 1.14 3.99
C LYS A 68 -27.58 0.33 2.70
N MET A 69 -26.98 0.94 1.69
CA MET A 69 -26.65 0.27 0.43
C MET A 69 -25.68 -0.90 0.62
N GLU A 70 -24.82 -0.83 1.65
CA GLU A 70 -23.81 -1.86 1.92
C GLU A 70 -24.30 -2.99 2.84
N GLU A 71 -25.49 -2.86 3.44
CA GLU A 71 -25.97 -3.81 4.44
C GLU A 71 -26.00 -5.26 3.96
N MET A 72 -26.48 -5.51 2.74
CA MET A 72 -26.54 -6.86 2.19
C MET A 72 -25.14 -7.44 1.96
N ARG A 73 -24.24 -6.63 1.39
CA ARG A 73 -22.86 -7.04 1.13
C ARG A 73 -22.11 -7.32 2.43
N VAL A 74 -22.31 -6.51 3.47
CA VAL A 74 -21.72 -6.75 4.80
C VAL A 74 -22.18 -8.09 5.36
N LYS A 75 -23.49 -8.37 5.32
CA LYS A 75 -24.06 -9.62 5.83
C LYS A 75 -23.56 -10.85 5.08
N GLU A 76 -23.33 -10.73 3.78
CA GLU A 76 -22.82 -11.79 2.95
C GLU A 76 -21.31 -12.01 3.18
N ALA A 77 -20.52 -10.93 3.16
CA ALA A 77 -19.07 -10.99 3.33
C ALA A 77 -18.65 -11.33 4.76
N LEU A 78 -19.41 -10.90 5.76
CA LEU A 78 -19.11 -11.05 7.18
C LEU A 78 -20.25 -11.72 7.94
N PRO A 79 -20.63 -12.97 7.63
CA PRO A 79 -21.76 -13.64 8.27
C PRO A 79 -21.57 -13.87 9.79
N TRP A 80 -20.36 -13.73 10.29
CA TRP A 80 -20.01 -13.81 11.70
C TRP A 80 -20.18 -12.48 12.46
N LEU A 81 -20.37 -11.36 11.74
CA LEU A 81 -20.59 -10.04 12.32
C LEU A 81 -22.09 -9.86 12.62
N ARG A 82 -22.41 -9.63 13.89
CA ARG A 82 -23.81 -9.53 14.36
C ARG A 82 -24.31 -8.10 14.49
N ASP A 83 -23.41 -7.15 14.75
CA ASP A 83 -23.78 -5.77 15.02
C ASP A 83 -23.38 -4.87 13.86
N VAL A 84 -24.37 -4.57 13.02
CA VAL A 84 -24.23 -3.68 11.85
C VAL A 84 -25.23 -2.53 12.01
N VAL A 85 -24.69 -1.34 12.25
CA VAL A 85 -25.49 -0.11 12.33
C VAL A 85 -25.51 0.54 10.95
N VAL A 86 -26.72 0.68 10.39
CA VAL A 86 -26.91 1.23 9.05
C VAL A 86 -27.57 2.61 9.11
N TYR A 87 -27.15 3.49 8.21
CA TYR A 87 -27.75 4.80 7.99
C TYR A 87 -28.20 4.96 6.54
N PHE A 88 -29.12 5.88 6.26
CA PHE A 88 -29.57 6.17 4.90
C PHE A 88 -28.80 7.37 4.33
N GLU A 89 -28.16 7.19 3.18
CA GLU A 89 -27.36 8.23 2.52
C GLU A 89 -28.20 9.38 1.96
N TYR A 90 -29.41 9.04 1.54
CA TYR A 90 -30.29 10.01 0.91
C TYR A 90 -31.48 10.32 1.84
N PRO A 91 -31.86 11.59 1.95
CA PRO A 91 -32.98 11.99 2.78
C PRO A 91 -34.28 11.35 2.26
N VAL A 92 -34.93 10.56 3.10
CA VAL A 92 -36.27 10.03 2.84
C VAL A 92 -37.21 10.72 3.79
N LYS A 93 -38.39 11.18 3.28
CA LYS A 93 -39.40 11.84 4.10
C LYS A 93 -39.70 11.00 5.36
N ASN A 94 -39.61 11.62 6.52
CA ASN A 94 -39.83 11.01 7.84
C ASN A 94 -38.83 9.97 8.34
N ARG A 95 -37.58 9.96 7.81
CA ARG A 95 -36.50 9.15 8.39
C ARG A 95 -35.41 10.04 8.97
N PRO A 96 -34.70 9.57 10.03
CA PRO A 96 -33.54 10.31 10.56
C PRO A 96 -32.55 10.54 9.39
N ARG A 97 -32.26 11.79 9.16
CA ARG A 97 -31.42 12.21 8.02
C ARG A 97 -29.95 11.97 8.26
N GLU A 98 -29.58 11.92 9.49
CA GLU A 98 -28.27 12.40 9.86
C GLU A 98 -27.43 11.18 10.21
N VAL A 99 -26.45 10.89 9.36
CA VAL A 99 -25.33 9.98 9.64
C VAL A 99 -24.84 10.17 11.08
N ILE A 100 -24.74 11.43 11.50
CA ILE A 100 -24.29 11.83 12.84
C ILE A 100 -25.25 11.37 13.93
N ASP A 101 -26.54 11.58 13.77
CA ASP A 101 -27.55 11.20 14.80
C ASP A 101 -27.56 9.70 15.05
N ILE A 102 -27.43 8.91 13.97
CA ILE A 102 -27.38 7.45 14.06
C ILE A 102 -26.07 7.01 14.74
N LEU A 103 -24.95 7.64 14.42
CA LEU A 103 -23.68 7.36 15.07
C LEU A 103 -23.70 7.73 16.55
N VAL A 104 -24.20 8.94 16.90
CA VAL A 104 -24.37 9.36 18.31
C VAL A 104 -25.26 8.40 19.06
N LYS A 105 -26.37 7.96 18.46
CA LYS A 105 -27.25 6.97 19.05
C LYS A 105 -26.53 5.66 19.32
N ALA A 106 -25.75 5.16 18.36
CA ALA A 106 -24.98 3.94 18.51
C ALA A 106 -23.96 4.00 19.66
N PHE A 107 -23.29 5.16 19.84
CA PHE A 107 -22.40 5.38 20.99
C PHE A 107 -23.14 5.46 22.32
N LYS A 108 -24.30 6.13 22.37
CA LYS A 108 -25.14 6.23 23.57
C LYS A 108 -25.69 4.87 24.02
N GLU A 109 -26.18 4.06 23.10
CA GLU A 109 -26.64 2.71 23.37
C GLU A 109 -25.59 1.82 24.03
N ARG A 110 -24.29 2.11 23.72
CA ARG A 110 -23.11 1.45 24.29
C ARG A 110 -22.50 2.19 25.49
N LYS A 111 -23.14 3.27 25.95
CA LYS A 111 -22.70 4.10 27.08
C LYS A 111 -21.26 4.65 26.89
N LEU A 112 -20.95 5.07 25.66
CA LEU A 112 -19.63 5.57 25.25
C LEU A 112 -19.60 7.10 25.05
N GLU A 113 -20.69 7.82 25.22
CA GLU A 113 -20.81 9.26 24.94
C GLU A 113 -19.98 10.17 25.85
N ASP A 114 -19.51 9.68 27.00
CA ASP A 114 -18.69 10.38 27.98
C ASP A 114 -17.36 9.65 28.29
N LYS A 115 -17.01 8.67 27.47
CA LYS A 115 -15.89 7.76 27.66
C LYS A 115 -14.63 8.20 26.92
N LYS A 116 -13.54 7.47 27.16
CA LYS A 116 -12.26 7.68 26.48
C LYS A 116 -12.21 6.82 25.21
N VAL A 117 -12.34 7.48 24.05
CA VAL A 117 -12.41 6.81 22.74
C VAL A 117 -11.16 7.11 21.92
N GLY A 118 -10.46 6.05 21.51
CA GLY A 118 -9.39 6.13 20.53
C GLY A 118 -9.93 6.26 19.11
N ILE A 119 -9.23 6.98 18.24
CA ILE A 119 -9.57 7.09 16.82
C ILE A 119 -8.32 6.94 15.95
N ASP A 120 -8.48 6.44 14.71
CA ASP A 120 -7.42 6.33 13.72
C ASP A 120 -7.35 7.51 12.74
N GLY A 121 -8.32 8.42 12.81
CA GLY A 121 -8.40 9.64 12.01
C GLY A 121 -9.05 10.77 12.80
N SER A 122 -9.00 11.99 12.26
CA SER A 122 -9.57 13.16 12.93
C SER A 122 -11.07 13.33 12.69
N VAL A 123 -11.58 12.83 11.56
CA VAL A 123 -12.95 13.01 11.10
C VAL A 123 -13.44 11.76 10.36
N LEU A 124 -14.77 11.61 10.25
CA LEU A 124 -15.35 10.69 9.29
C LEU A 124 -14.95 11.11 7.86
N PRO A 125 -14.84 10.17 6.91
CA PRO A 125 -14.53 10.52 5.53
C PRO A 125 -15.50 11.56 4.97
N SER A 126 -14.98 12.69 4.49
CA SER A 126 -15.76 13.72 3.81
C SER A 126 -16.01 13.32 2.36
N VAL A 127 -17.22 13.57 1.88
CA VAL A 127 -17.63 13.37 0.50
C VAL A 127 -18.25 14.67 -0.05
N PRO A 128 -18.41 14.87 -1.35
CA PRO A 128 -18.79 16.15 -1.92
C PRO A 128 -20.03 16.81 -1.32
N ASP A 129 -21.00 16.03 -0.88
CA ASP A 129 -22.27 16.47 -0.31
C ASP A 129 -22.34 16.30 1.22
N PHE A 130 -21.22 15.91 1.85
CA PHE A 130 -21.15 15.69 3.30
C PHE A 130 -19.82 16.18 3.85
N ARG A 131 -19.86 17.21 4.69
CA ARG A 131 -18.72 17.66 5.49
C ARG A 131 -18.74 16.95 6.84
N ALA A 132 -17.77 16.09 7.06
CA ALA A 132 -17.69 15.34 8.30
C ALA A 132 -17.20 16.24 9.44
N PRO A 133 -17.93 16.34 10.56
CA PRO A 133 -17.40 16.88 11.80
C PRO A 133 -16.36 15.94 12.40
N SER A 134 -15.56 16.46 13.32
CA SER A 134 -14.68 15.62 14.14
C SER A 134 -15.50 14.79 15.13
N LEU A 135 -14.97 13.65 15.56
CA LEU A 135 -15.65 12.83 16.56
C LEU A 135 -15.81 13.59 17.90
N SER A 136 -14.88 14.47 18.24
CA SER A 136 -14.95 15.34 19.43
C SER A 136 -16.09 16.37 19.36
N GLU A 137 -16.45 16.86 18.17
CA GLU A 137 -17.62 17.71 17.98
C GLU A 137 -18.91 16.91 18.11
N ILE A 138 -18.92 15.67 17.60
CA ILE A 138 -20.07 14.75 17.67
C ILE A 138 -20.33 14.28 19.10
N LEU A 139 -19.26 13.90 19.81
CA LEU A 139 -19.28 13.34 21.16
C LEU A 139 -18.61 14.35 22.14
N SER A 140 -19.23 15.51 22.33
CA SER A 140 -18.64 16.62 23.09
C SER A 140 -18.31 16.32 24.56
N LYS A 141 -18.81 15.24 25.13
CA LYS A 141 -18.51 14.77 26.49
C LYS A 141 -17.43 13.70 26.53
N ALA A 142 -17.15 13.03 25.41
CA ALA A 142 -16.14 12.00 25.32
C ALA A 142 -14.73 12.59 25.29
N LYS A 143 -13.76 11.82 25.81
CA LYS A 143 -12.35 12.14 25.69
C LYS A 143 -11.78 11.43 24.46
N ILE A 144 -11.61 12.17 23.36
CA ILE A 144 -11.10 11.62 22.11
C ILE A 144 -9.58 11.69 22.08
N ALA A 145 -8.92 10.56 21.76
CA ALA A 145 -7.47 10.46 21.63
C ALA A 145 -7.09 9.77 20.32
N TYR A 146 -5.99 10.19 19.70
CA TYR A 146 -5.44 9.45 18.54
C TYR A 146 -4.90 8.09 19.02
N ALA A 147 -5.27 7.04 18.29
CA ALA A 147 -4.87 5.66 18.56
C ALA A 147 -4.76 4.81 17.28
N GLY A 148 -4.58 5.46 16.12
CA GLY A 148 -4.41 4.78 14.82
C GLY A 148 -3.18 3.90 14.77
N ASP A 149 -2.14 4.26 15.53
CA ASP A 149 -0.92 3.48 15.68
C ASP A 149 -1.14 2.07 16.26
N ILE A 150 -2.27 1.78 16.90
CA ILE A 150 -2.63 0.41 17.30
C ILE A 150 -2.67 -0.50 16.06
N VAL A 151 -3.41 -0.10 15.04
CA VAL A 151 -3.55 -0.89 13.81
C VAL A 151 -2.31 -0.77 12.94
N ASP A 152 -1.71 0.41 12.84
CA ASP A 152 -0.51 0.63 12.03
C ASP A 152 0.66 -0.23 12.53
N ASN A 153 0.89 -0.31 13.84
CA ASN A 153 1.92 -1.16 14.43
C ASN A 153 1.68 -2.66 14.16
N MET A 154 0.42 -3.10 14.17
CA MET A 154 0.08 -4.48 13.82
C MET A 154 0.32 -4.78 12.34
N ARG A 155 0.02 -3.83 11.45
CA ARG A 155 0.23 -3.94 10.00
C ARG A 155 1.70 -3.95 9.61
N MET A 156 2.59 -3.36 10.42
CA MET A 156 4.03 -3.37 10.12
C MET A 156 4.60 -4.79 10.03
N VAL A 157 4.16 -5.72 10.90
CA VAL A 157 4.64 -7.10 10.93
C VAL A 157 3.59 -8.02 10.32
N LYS A 158 3.85 -8.53 9.13
CA LYS A 158 2.94 -9.35 8.34
C LYS A 158 2.85 -10.76 8.90
N SER A 159 1.65 -11.31 8.96
CA SER A 159 1.42 -12.74 9.21
C SER A 159 1.81 -13.58 8.00
N ASP A 160 1.92 -14.89 8.17
CA ASP A 160 2.24 -15.82 7.07
C ASP A 160 1.15 -15.78 5.97
N GLU A 161 -0.14 -15.54 6.33
CA GLU A 161 -1.22 -15.37 5.36
C GLU A 161 -1.06 -14.08 4.54
N GLU A 162 -0.65 -12.99 5.18
CA GLU A 162 -0.38 -11.71 4.52
C GLU A 162 0.83 -11.81 3.58
N LEU A 163 1.91 -12.45 4.03
CA LEU A 163 3.11 -12.68 3.22
C LEU A 163 2.79 -13.51 1.96
N ALA A 164 1.94 -14.54 2.09
CA ALA A 164 1.53 -15.37 0.97
C ALA A 164 0.72 -14.56 -0.08
N LEU A 165 -0.11 -13.61 0.34
CA LEU A 165 -0.86 -12.74 -0.57
C LEU A 165 0.04 -11.74 -1.29
N ILE A 166 1.05 -11.18 -0.60
CA ILE A 166 2.06 -10.29 -1.21
C ILE A 166 2.88 -11.06 -2.24
N GLU A 167 3.30 -12.29 -1.92
CA GLU A 167 4.05 -13.16 -2.84
C GLU A 167 3.21 -13.56 -4.05
N GLU A 168 1.92 -13.82 -3.88
CA GLU A 168 1.01 -14.06 -5.00
C GLU A 168 0.85 -12.79 -5.86
N ALA A 169 0.71 -11.61 -5.25
CA ALA A 169 0.66 -10.34 -5.97
C ALA A 169 1.94 -10.07 -6.78
N ALA A 170 3.11 -10.49 -6.28
CA ALA A 170 4.39 -10.35 -6.99
C ALA A 170 4.37 -11.06 -8.35
N LYS A 171 3.81 -12.27 -8.46
CA LYS A 171 3.70 -13.00 -9.73
C LYS A 171 2.96 -12.20 -10.81
N TRP A 172 1.91 -11.51 -10.40
CA TRP A 172 1.08 -10.69 -11.31
C TRP A 172 1.74 -9.36 -11.65
N SER A 173 2.49 -8.76 -10.74
CA SER A 173 3.36 -7.62 -11.04
C SER A 173 4.44 -8.00 -12.05
N HIS A 174 5.05 -9.19 -11.90
CA HIS A 174 6.04 -9.71 -12.85
C HIS A 174 5.45 -9.92 -14.23
N LEU A 175 4.26 -10.54 -14.34
CA LEU A 175 3.57 -10.69 -15.63
C LEU A 175 3.33 -9.32 -16.28
N ALA A 176 2.80 -8.36 -15.50
CA ALA A 176 2.53 -7.01 -16.01
C ALA A 176 3.81 -6.31 -16.48
N HIS A 177 4.91 -6.50 -15.77
CA HIS A 177 6.22 -5.95 -16.14
C HIS A 177 6.82 -6.65 -17.36
N THR A 178 6.70 -7.97 -17.46
CA THR A 178 7.16 -8.75 -18.62
C THR A 178 6.46 -8.28 -19.91
N LEU A 179 5.13 -8.17 -19.87
CA LEU A 179 4.35 -7.64 -20.99
C LEU A 179 4.74 -6.20 -21.34
N LEU A 180 5.02 -5.38 -20.32
CA LEU A 180 5.50 -4.02 -20.53
C LEU A 180 6.84 -4.02 -21.29
N GLN A 181 7.82 -4.81 -20.83
CA GLN A 181 9.13 -4.92 -21.47
C GLN A 181 9.03 -5.46 -22.91
N GLU A 182 8.20 -6.46 -23.14
CA GLU A 182 8.00 -7.05 -24.48
C GLU A 182 7.39 -6.05 -25.48
N TYR A 183 6.56 -5.14 -25.01
CA TYR A 183 5.87 -4.19 -25.88
C TYR A 183 6.65 -2.89 -26.11
N ILE A 184 7.60 -2.56 -25.25
CA ILE A 184 8.39 -1.34 -25.42
C ILE A 184 9.34 -1.51 -26.60
N ARG A 185 9.23 -0.61 -27.60
CA ARG A 185 10.13 -0.51 -28.76
C ARG A 185 10.16 0.92 -29.27
N PRO A 186 11.17 1.31 -30.03
CA PRO A 186 11.20 2.63 -30.69
C PRO A 186 9.94 2.91 -31.50
N GLY A 187 9.41 4.12 -31.38
CA GLY A 187 8.22 4.60 -32.11
C GLY A 187 6.88 4.34 -31.44
N ILE A 188 6.80 3.50 -30.41
CA ILE A 188 5.54 3.26 -29.66
C ILE A 188 5.36 4.29 -28.54
N SER A 189 4.11 4.57 -28.11
CA SER A 189 3.87 5.56 -27.07
C SER A 189 3.81 4.96 -25.66
N GLU A 190 4.20 5.78 -24.65
CA GLU A 190 4.10 5.43 -23.23
C GLU A 190 2.69 4.94 -22.86
N LEU A 191 1.66 5.69 -23.30
CA LEU A 191 0.27 5.40 -22.93
C LEU A 191 -0.27 4.13 -23.60
N GLU A 192 0.06 3.90 -24.88
CA GLU A 192 -0.39 2.74 -25.64
C GLU A 192 0.10 1.44 -25.00
N VAL A 193 1.40 1.33 -24.72
CA VAL A 193 2.00 0.13 -24.10
C VAL A 193 1.51 -0.05 -22.69
N SER A 194 1.47 1.01 -21.88
CA SER A 194 1.01 0.94 -20.49
C SER A 194 -0.43 0.41 -20.39
N SER A 195 -1.31 0.89 -21.26
CA SER A 195 -2.71 0.43 -21.29
C SER A 195 -2.82 -1.02 -21.71
N LYS A 196 -2.10 -1.41 -22.78
CA LYS A 196 -2.12 -2.79 -23.29
C LYS A 196 -1.58 -3.78 -22.26
N ALA A 197 -0.42 -3.55 -21.69
CA ALA A 197 0.21 -4.43 -20.70
C ALA A 197 -0.65 -4.59 -19.44
N SER A 198 -1.21 -3.48 -18.93
CA SER A 198 -2.10 -3.51 -17.75
C SER A 198 -3.37 -4.33 -18.01
N HIS A 199 -3.99 -4.13 -19.17
CA HIS A 199 -5.20 -4.86 -19.54
C HIS A 199 -4.95 -6.36 -19.67
N GLU A 200 -3.94 -6.74 -20.43
CA GLU A 200 -3.62 -8.14 -20.70
C GLU A 200 -3.22 -8.89 -19.43
N ALA A 201 -2.38 -8.29 -18.58
CA ALA A 201 -2.03 -8.85 -17.29
C ALA A 201 -3.24 -9.04 -16.39
N THR A 202 -4.16 -8.05 -16.35
CA THR A 202 -5.41 -8.13 -15.56
C THR A 202 -6.29 -9.28 -16.04
N VAL A 203 -6.53 -9.39 -17.34
CA VAL A 203 -7.37 -10.45 -17.91
C VAL A 203 -6.76 -11.83 -17.66
N THR A 204 -5.44 -11.96 -17.81
CA THR A 204 -4.72 -13.22 -17.55
C THR A 204 -4.80 -13.60 -16.07
N MET A 205 -4.60 -12.64 -15.17
CA MET A 205 -4.73 -12.84 -13.73
C MET A 205 -6.12 -13.37 -13.36
N LEU A 206 -7.18 -12.68 -13.77
CA LEU A 206 -8.55 -13.04 -13.44
C LEU A 206 -8.95 -14.42 -13.97
N LYS A 207 -8.59 -14.73 -15.22
CA LYS A 207 -8.82 -16.07 -15.81
C LYS A 207 -8.08 -17.17 -15.06
N THR A 208 -6.89 -16.90 -14.55
CA THR A 208 -6.07 -17.89 -13.84
C THR A 208 -6.55 -18.10 -12.41
N LEU A 209 -6.97 -17.04 -11.72
CA LEU A 209 -7.45 -17.11 -10.34
C LEU A 209 -8.89 -17.70 -10.25
N GLY A 210 -9.63 -17.69 -11.35
CA GLY A 210 -10.93 -18.33 -11.47
C GLY A 210 -12.12 -17.40 -11.21
N ASP A 211 -13.30 -17.91 -11.56
CA ASP A 211 -14.54 -17.13 -11.61
C ASP A 211 -15.03 -16.67 -10.22
N GLU A 212 -14.63 -17.35 -9.16
CA GLU A 212 -15.00 -17.00 -7.79
C GLU A 212 -14.04 -15.97 -7.16
N TYR A 213 -12.98 -15.57 -7.87
CA TYR A 213 -12.05 -14.57 -7.36
C TYR A 213 -12.60 -13.16 -7.57
N GLU A 214 -12.90 -12.47 -6.48
CA GLU A 214 -13.25 -11.05 -6.48
C GLU A 214 -12.01 -10.19 -6.22
N PRO A 215 -11.53 -9.42 -7.20
CA PRO A 215 -10.48 -8.46 -6.94
C PRO A 215 -11.01 -7.34 -6.03
N LEU A 216 -10.36 -7.12 -4.92
CA LEU A 216 -10.67 -6.01 -4.02
C LEU A 216 -10.18 -4.71 -4.65
N GLY A 217 -11.08 -4.02 -5.32
CA GLY A 217 -10.80 -2.73 -5.97
C GLY A 217 -11.88 -2.36 -6.97
N LEU A 218 -12.22 -1.09 -6.99
CA LEU A 218 -13.17 -0.53 -7.96
C LEU A 218 -12.56 -0.45 -9.35
N MET A 219 -13.33 -0.92 -10.34
CA MET A 219 -13.30 -0.51 -11.77
C MET A 219 -11.94 -0.28 -12.44
N TRP A 220 -10.82 -0.46 -11.72
CA TRP A 220 -9.46 -0.31 -12.23
C TRP A 220 -8.85 -1.69 -12.46
N ASN A 221 -7.91 -1.78 -13.37
CA ASN A 221 -7.15 -2.99 -13.57
C ASN A 221 -6.53 -3.46 -12.24
N THR A 222 -6.69 -4.74 -11.90
CA THR A 222 -6.09 -5.36 -10.71
C THR A 222 -4.57 -5.46 -10.80
N THR A 223 -4.05 -5.46 -12.03
CA THR A 223 -2.64 -5.25 -12.34
C THR A 223 -2.47 -3.91 -13.06
N ARG A 224 -1.35 -3.27 -12.83
CA ARG A 224 -1.03 -1.98 -13.43
C ARG A 224 0.42 -1.99 -13.91
N ALA A 225 0.63 -1.62 -15.16
CA ALA A 225 1.94 -1.43 -15.74
C ALA A 225 2.02 -0.05 -16.39
N ARG A 226 3.10 0.67 -16.19
CA ARG A 226 3.37 1.97 -16.79
C ARG A 226 4.86 2.21 -16.94
N PHE A 227 5.22 3.13 -17.83
CA PHE A 227 6.59 3.62 -17.92
C PHE A 227 6.66 5.07 -18.35
N LYS A 228 7.77 5.70 -18.08
CA LYS A 228 8.17 7.01 -18.62
C LYS A 228 9.46 6.84 -19.42
N ALA A 229 9.67 7.66 -20.43
CA ALA A 229 10.81 7.55 -21.32
C ALA A 229 11.60 8.87 -21.45
N GLY A 230 12.92 8.77 -21.56
CA GLY A 230 13.85 9.88 -21.76
C GLY A 230 13.86 10.86 -20.60
N SER A 231 13.94 12.16 -20.89
CA SER A 231 14.02 13.21 -19.85
C SER A 231 12.82 13.26 -18.88
N ARG A 232 11.70 12.69 -19.26
CA ARG A 232 10.53 12.62 -18.38
C ARG A 232 10.72 11.70 -17.18
N THR A 233 11.70 10.80 -17.23
CA THR A 233 12.06 9.95 -16.09
C THR A 233 12.64 10.76 -14.92
N ALA A 234 13.22 11.94 -15.18
CA ALA A 234 13.69 12.85 -14.13
C ALA A 234 12.59 13.35 -13.18
N TYR A 235 11.30 13.23 -13.58
CA TYR A 235 10.18 13.61 -12.73
C TYR A 235 9.66 12.41 -11.94
N PRO A 236 9.86 12.32 -10.61
CA PRO A 236 9.41 11.17 -9.81
C PRO A 236 7.92 10.84 -9.99
N HIS A 237 7.08 11.86 -10.06
CA HIS A 237 5.62 11.74 -10.20
C HIS A 237 5.10 12.22 -11.56
N GLY A 238 5.89 12.01 -12.64
CA GLY A 238 5.47 12.37 -13.99
C GLY A 238 4.24 11.55 -14.46
N TYR A 239 3.32 12.21 -15.16
CA TYR A 239 2.16 11.56 -15.78
C TYR A 239 2.56 10.78 -17.04
N LEU A 240 1.76 9.77 -17.41
CA LEU A 240 1.84 9.14 -18.73
C LEU A 240 1.56 10.15 -19.83
N SER A 241 2.21 9.94 -20.97
CA SER A 241 2.02 10.81 -22.13
C SER A 241 1.99 10.01 -23.44
N ASN A 242 1.68 10.70 -24.52
CA ASN A 242 1.72 10.12 -25.86
C ASN A 242 3.12 10.21 -26.50
N ARG A 243 4.16 10.47 -25.68
CA ARG A 243 5.54 10.51 -26.14
C ARG A 243 5.93 9.17 -26.75
N LYS A 244 6.61 9.23 -27.88
CA LYS A 244 7.16 8.06 -28.57
C LYS A 244 8.56 7.72 -28.01
N VAL A 245 8.77 6.44 -27.74
CA VAL A 245 10.09 5.89 -27.34
C VAL A 245 11.11 6.11 -28.45
N LYS A 246 12.33 6.47 -28.07
CA LYS A 246 13.46 6.68 -28.98
C LYS A 246 14.66 5.83 -28.57
N VAL A 247 15.49 5.47 -29.53
CA VAL A 247 16.81 4.87 -29.25
C VAL A 247 17.63 5.82 -28.38
N GLY A 248 18.28 5.28 -27.36
CA GLY A 248 19.04 6.06 -26.36
C GLY A 248 18.22 6.51 -25.15
N ASP A 249 16.89 6.33 -25.15
CA ASP A 249 16.07 6.67 -24.00
C ASP A 249 16.40 5.78 -22.78
N ILE A 250 16.43 6.40 -21.60
CA ILE A 250 16.22 5.73 -20.34
C ILE A 250 14.71 5.53 -20.18
N ILE A 251 14.30 4.35 -19.76
CA ILE A 251 12.92 3.99 -19.43
C ILE A 251 12.86 3.73 -17.94
N GLU A 252 11.94 4.37 -17.25
CA GLU A 252 11.59 4.05 -15.86
C GLU A 252 10.20 3.41 -15.85
N THR A 253 10.17 2.14 -15.46
CA THR A 253 8.95 1.32 -15.42
C THR A 253 8.36 1.26 -14.04
N SER A 254 7.08 0.88 -13.96
CA SER A 254 6.39 0.57 -12.71
C SER A 254 5.29 -0.43 -13.02
N ALA A 255 5.34 -1.60 -12.38
CA ALA A 255 4.29 -2.60 -12.43
C ALA A 255 3.83 -2.95 -11.02
N SER A 256 2.54 -3.13 -10.83
CA SER A 256 1.98 -3.48 -9.53
C SER A 256 0.78 -4.38 -9.68
N ALA A 257 0.53 -5.19 -8.65
CA ALA A 257 -0.67 -6.00 -8.54
C ALA A 257 -1.18 -6.03 -7.11
N ARG A 258 -2.43 -6.48 -6.96
CA ARG A 258 -3.06 -6.62 -5.65
C ARG A 258 -3.81 -7.95 -5.59
N VAL A 259 -3.57 -8.73 -4.52
CA VAL A 259 -4.27 -9.98 -4.24
C VAL A 259 -4.79 -9.96 -2.81
N GLY A 260 -6.06 -10.27 -2.62
CA GLY A 260 -6.70 -10.24 -1.30
C GLY A 260 -6.53 -8.91 -0.55
N GLY A 261 -6.41 -7.78 -1.29
CA GLY A 261 -6.14 -6.45 -0.76
C GLY A 261 -4.66 -6.11 -0.60
N TYR A 262 -3.74 -7.08 -0.62
CA TYR A 262 -2.31 -6.87 -0.40
C TYR A 262 -1.56 -6.56 -1.69
N PHE A 263 -0.61 -5.65 -1.57
CA PHE A 263 0.09 -5.02 -2.67
C PHE A 263 1.44 -5.67 -2.94
N ASN A 264 1.85 -5.70 -4.23
CA ASN A 264 3.23 -5.80 -4.66
C ASN A 264 3.51 -4.73 -5.71
N HIS A 265 4.75 -4.23 -5.76
CA HIS A 265 5.17 -3.20 -6.68
C HIS A 265 6.62 -3.42 -7.11
N LEU A 266 6.83 -3.47 -8.41
CA LEU A 266 8.09 -3.71 -9.11
C LEU A 266 8.42 -2.54 -10.03
N GLU A 267 9.65 -2.00 -9.95
CA GLU A 267 10.14 -0.98 -10.87
C GLU A 267 11.52 -1.34 -11.40
N ARG A 268 11.78 -0.99 -12.66
CA ARG A 268 13.07 -1.17 -13.31
C ARG A 268 13.45 0.03 -14.17
N THR A 269 14.75 0.29 -14.25
CA THR A 269 15.34 1.17 -15.25
C THR A 269 15.79 0.33 -16.42
N MET A 270 15.38 0.69 -17.63
CA MET A 270 15.76 0.05 -18.87
C MET A 270 16.45 1.07 -19.81
N VAL A 271 17.19 0.58 -20.77
CA VAL A 271 17.83 1.40 -21.83
C VAL A 271 17.37 0.92 -23.19
N VAL A 272 17.05 1.83 -24.09
CA VAL A 272 16.67 1.51 -25.47
C VAL A 272 17.89 1.59 -26.38
N GLY A 273 18.29 0.47 -26.98
CA GLY A 273 19.50 0.33 -27.75
C GLY A 273 20.73 0.19 -26.86
N LYS A 274 21.95 0.35 -27.45
CA LYS A 274 23.20 0.18 -26.73
C LYS A 274 23.39 1.24 -25.64
N PRO A 275 23.54 0.84 -24.36
CA PRO A 275 23.81 1.77 -23.27
C PRO A 275 25.08 2.57 -23.47
N SER A 276 25.08 3.86 -23.19
CA SER A 276 26.29 4.70 -23.14
C SER A 276 27.07 4.43 -21.84
N GLU A 277 28.35 4.84 -21.80
CA GLU A 277 29.18 4.76 -20.59
C GLU A 277 28.52 5.50 -19.40
N LYS A 278 27.98 6.68 -19.66
CA LYS A 278 27.27 7.46 -18.63
C LYS A 278 26.05 6.69 -18.09
N GLN A 279 25.25 6.10 -18.95
CA GLN A 279 24.08 5.31 -18.55
C GLN A 279 24.50 4.08 -17.73
N THR A 280 25.51 3.35 -18.18
CA THR A 280 26.07 2.19 -17.46
C THR A 280 26.59 2.58 -16.07
N LYS A 281 27.29 3.72 -15.96
CA LYS A 281 27.84 4.22 -14.69
C LYS A 281 26.76 4.47 -13.65
N TYR A 282 25.72 5.24 -13.98
CA TYR A 282 24.65 5.57 -13.04
C TYR A 282 23.71 4.40 -12.77
N PHE A 283 23.51 3.52 -13.75
CA PHE A 283 22.78 2.28 -13.53
C PHE A 283 23.50 1.41 -12.48
N ASN A 284 24.81 1.21 -12.59
CA ASN A 284 25.58 0.44 -11.62
C ASN A 284 25.62 1.10 -10.24
N LEU A 285 25.65 2.44 -10.18
CA LEU A 285 25.55 3.16 -8.91
C LEU A 285 24.21 2.90 -8.21
N MET A 286 23.11 2.90 -8.95
CA MET A 286 21.78 2.57 -8.43
C MET A 286 21.70 1.12 -7.94
N ILE A 287 22.24 0.14 -8.70
CA ILE A 287 22.32 -1.26 -8.28
C ILE A 287 23.10 -1.39 -6.97
N LYS A 288 24.27 -0.76 -6.87
CA LYS A 288 25.09 -0.76 -5.64
C LYS A 288 24.34 -0.18 -4.46
N ALA A 289 23.61 0.91 -4.66
CA ALA A 289 22.79 1.53 -3.63
C ALA A 289 21.67 0.59 -3.15
N GLN A 290 21.01 -0.13 -4.06
CA GLN A 290 19.95 -1.08 -3.73
C GLN A 290 20.51 -2.34 -3.02
N ASP A 291 21.68 -2.85 -3.45
CA ASP A 291 22.32 -4.01 -2.80
C ASP A 291 22.66 -3.69 -1.35
N VAL A 292 23.24 -2.53 -1.08
CA VAL A 292 23.56 -2.08 0.29
C VAL A 292 22.27 -1.91 1.12
N ALA A 293 21.20 -1.43 0.52
CA ALA A 293 19.90 -1.36 1.21
C ALA A 293 19.42 -2.77 1.62
N PHE A 294 19.47 -3.74 0.72
CA PHE A 294 19.10 -5.13 1.00
C PHE A 294 19.95 -5.74 2.12
N GLU A 295 21.27 -5.59 2.05
CA GLU A 295 22.20 -6.10 3.06
C GLU A 295 22.00 -5.48 4.44
N SER A 296 21.42 -4.28 4.48
CA SER A 296 21.13 -3.54 5.71
C SER A 296 19.78 -3.93 6.35
N LEU A 297 18.91 -4.67 5.64
CA LEU A 297 17.63 -5.16 6.17
C LEU A 297 17.86 -6.37 7.09
N LYS A 298 18.18 -6.09 8.34
CA LYS A 298 18.46 -7.11 9.37
C LYS A 298 17.57 -6.90 10.59
N ILE A 299 17.15 -7.99 11.22
CA ILE A 299 16.41 -7.93 12.49
C ILE A 299 17.22 -7.12 13.52
N GLY A 300 16.56 -6.15 14.16
CA GLY A 300 17.16 -5.28 15.17
C GLY A 300 17.91 -4.07 14.63
N ALA A 301 18.12 -3.93 13.30
CA ALA A 301 18.58 -2.68 12.71
C ALA A 301 17.45 -1.63 12.81
N ARG A 302 17.79 -0.35 12.86
CA ARG A 302 16.80 0.72 12.77
C ARG A 302 16.46 1.00 11.31
N ALA A 303 15.22 1.37 11.04
CA ALA A 303 14.76 1.69 9.69
C ALA A 303 15.64 2.78 9.03
N GLN A 304 16.01 3.83 9.78
CA GLN A 304 16.93 4.87 9.30
C GLN A 304 18.33 4.37 8.92
N ASP A 305 18.84 3.31 9.59
CA ASP A 305 20.20 2.83 9.32
C ASP A 305 20.37 2.29 7.91
N VAL A 306 19.29 1.75 7.32
CA VAL A 306 19.24 1.33 5.90
C VAL A 306 19.44 2.53 4.97
N HIS A 307 18.75 3.64 5.22
CA HIS A 307 18.90 4.86 4.44
C HIS A 307 20.31 5.48 4.59
N LEU A 308 20.81 5.53 5.82
CA LEU A 308 22.15 6.05 6.08
C LEU A 308 23.26 5.21 5.41
N ALA A 309 23.07 3.89 5.29
CA ALA A 309 23.99 3.02 4.56
C ALA A 309 24.02 3.36 3.05
N VAL A 310 22.85 3.56 2.44
CA VAL A 310 22.73 4.00 1.03
C VAL A 310 23.41 5.37 0.83
N ARG A 311 23.14 6.34 1.71
CA ARG A 311 23.76 7.68 1.63
C ARG A 311 25.29 7.61 1.70
N ARG A 312 25.86 6.79 2.60
CA ARG A 312 27.31 6.56 2.69
C ARG A 312 27.86 5.99 1.39
N THR A 313 27.20 4.97 0.83
CA THR A 313 27.60 4.36 -0.44
C THR A 313 27.68 5.39 -1.58
N ILE A 314 26.66 6.26 -1.71
CA ILE A 314 26.65 7.32 -2.71
C ILE A 314 27.82 8.29 -2.51
N LYS A 315 28.10 8.66 -1.25
CA LYS A 315 29.20 9.55 -0.90
C LYS A 315 30.56 8.92 -1.18
N ASP A 316 30.75 7.65 -0.85
CA ASP A 316 32.00 6.90 -1.09
C ASP A 316 32.31 6.72 -2.59
N GLU A 317 31.26 6.70 -3.43
CA GLU A 317 31.38 6.75 -4.89
C GLU A 317 31.68 8.17 -5.44
N GLY A 318 31.88 9.15 -4.56
CA GLY A 318 32.28 10.51 -4.93
C GLY A 318 31.13 11.43 -5.33
N TYR A 319 29.89 11.10 -4.93
CA TYR A 319 28.70 11.91 -5.22
C TYR A 319 28.10 12.52 -3.94
N ASP A 320 27.36 13.59 -4.12
CA ASP A 320 26.56 14.20 -3.05
C ASP A 320 25.20 13.51 -2.96
N PRO A 321 24.92 12.77 -1.86
CA PRO A 321 23.63 12.11 -1.68
C PRO A 321 22.46 13.10 -1.59
N ASP A 322 22.67 14.35 -1.14
CA ASP A 322 21.59 15.35 -1.05
C ASP A 322 21.15 15.87 -2.43
N ILE A 323 22.03 15.70 -3.45
CA ILE A 323 21.70 16.04 -4.83
C ILE A 323 21.08 14.87 -5.56
N LEU A 324 21.58 13.64 -5.36
CA LEU A 324 21.17 12.48 -6.15
C LEU A 324 19.94 11.75 -5.59
N LEU A 325 19.75 11.73 -4.25
CA LEU A 325 18.64 11.03 -3.61
C LEU A 325 17.52 12.01 -3.29
N LEU A 326 16.50 12.08 -4.13
CA LEU A 326 15.36 12.99 -3.93
C LEU A 326 14.31 12.48 -2.95
N HIS A 327 14.40 11.23 -2.52
CA HIS A 327 13.41 10.62 -1.63
C HIS A 327 14.06 9.54 -0.75
N ARG A 328 13.28 8.97 0.16
CA ARG A 328 13.64 7.85 1.04
C ARG A 328 14.12 6.63 0.25
N THR A 329 14.92 5.79 0.92
CA THR A 329 15.41 4.52 0.36
C THR A 329 14.28 3.48 0.23
N GLY A 330 13.26 3.56 1.07
CA GLY A 330 12.15 2.63 1.01
C GLY A 330 11.05 2.94 2.03
N ARG A 331 10.01 2.14 2.02
CA ARG A 331 8.84 2.26 2.89
C ARG A 331 8.17 0.90 3.09
N GLY A 332 7.46 0.75 4.20
CA GLY A 332 6.59 -0.40 4.42
C GLY A 332 5.49 -0.51 3.36
N LEU A 333 5.07 -1.71 3.11
CA LEU A 333 3.95 -2.04 2.22
C LEU A 333 3.08 -3.14 2.84
N GLY A 334 1.85 -3.25 2.36
CA GLY A 334 0.89 -4.28 2.78
C GLY A 334 -0.45 -4.04 2.09
N LEU A 335 -1.45 -3.62 2.82
CA LEU A 335 -2.74 -3.18 2.28
C LEU A 335 -2.63 -1.86 1.53
N SER A 336 -1.70 -1.01 1.94
CA SER A 336 -1.35 0.24 1.26
C SER A 336 0.04 0.14 0.65
N ASN A 337 0.25 0.91 -0.42
CA ASN A 337 1.58 1.12 -1.01
C ASN A 337 2.48 2.02 -0.13
N TYR A 338 1.92 2.59 0.93
CA TYR A 338 2.59 3.47 1.90
C TYR A 338 2.15 3.08 3.31
N GLU A 339 3.00 2.29 3.99
CA GLU A 339 2.82 1.90 5.38
C GLU A 339 4.08 2.24 6.18
N PRO A 340 3.99 2.45 7.49
CA PRO A 340 5.17 2.48 8.34
C PRO A 340 5.84 1.08 8.40
N PRO A 341 7.15 1.02 8.74
CA PRO A 341 8.04 2.14 8.94
C PRO A 341 8.61 2.66 7.61
N THR A 342 9.30 3.81 7.69
CA THR A 342 9.95 4.42 6.53
C THR A 342 11.47 4.25 6.62
N LEU A 343 12.10 3.74 5.56
CA LEU A 343 13.56 3.68 5.47
C LEU A 343 14.14 5.07 5.14
N PHE A 344 14.13 5.95 6.16
CA PHE A 344 14.53 7.34 6.04
C PHE A 344 15.01 7.89 7.39
N ASP A 345 15.70 9.04 7.36
CA ASP A 345 16.21 9.71 8.55
C ASP A 345 15.12 9.96 9.59
N GLY A 346 15.43 9.65 10.86
CA GLY A 346 14.54 9.88 12.00
C GLY A 346 13.57 8.74 12.30
N ASP A 347 13.52 7.68 11.51
CA ASP A 347 12.71 6.50 11.82
C ASP A 347 13.56 5.47 12.60
N ASP A 348 13.40 5.47 13.92
CA ASP A 348 14.10 4.58 14.85
C ASP A 348 13.44 3.21 15.04
N THR A 349 12.40 2.90 14.25
CA THR A 349 11.70 1.60 14.32
C THR A 349 12.69 0.46 14.09
N LEU A 350 12.74 -0.48 15.05
CA LEU A 350 13.56 -1.66 14.92
C LEU A 350 12.93 -2.64 13.95
N LEU A 351 13.71 -3.08 12.97
CA LEU A 351 13.27 -4.05 11.98
C LEU A 351 13.01 -5.41 12.63
N GLN A 352 11.90 -6.03 12.26
CA GLN A 352 11.46 -7.32 12.77
C GLN A 352 11.19 -8.28 11.61
N ARG A 353 11.28 -9.58 11.89
CA ARG A 353 10.84 -10.61 10.94
C ARG A 353 9.40 -10.37 10.51
N GLY A 354 9.15 -10.52 9.21
CA GLY A 354 7.81 -10.30 8.62
C GLY A 354 7.49 -8.86 8.25
N MET A 355 8.38 -7.90 8.54
CA MET A 355 8.26 -6.56 7.94
C MET A 355 8.57 -6.63 6.46
N VAL A 356 7.75 -5.99 5.63
CA VAL A 356 7.91 -5.95 4.17
C VAL A 356 8.06 -4.52 3.71
N PHE A 357 9.06 -4.30 2.84
CA PHE A 357 9.43 -2.98 2.33
C PHE A 357 9.44 -2.95 0.82
N HIS A 358 9.03 -1.84 0.25
CA HIS A 358 9.52 -1.40 -1.05
C HIS A 358 10.91 -0.78 -0.85
N VAL A 359 11.91 -1.38 -1.48
CA VAL A 359 13.30 -0.89 -1.46
C VAL A 359 13.61 -0.25 -2.80
N GLU A 360 13.67 1.09 -2.80
CA GLU A 360 13.62 1.90 -4.02
C GLU A 360 14.62 3.07 -4.05
N PRO A 361 15.92 2.87 -3.78
CA PRO A 361 16.86 3.98 -3.89
C PRO A 361 16.89 4.48 -5.34
N GLY A 362 16.68 5.79 -5.51
CA GLY A 362 16.63 6.42 -6.84
C GLY A 362 17.77 7.41 -7.04
N ILE A 363 18.49 7.30 -8.15
CA ILE A 363 19.52 8.24 -8.58
C ILE A 363 18.91 9.19 -9.60
N TYR A 364 18.75 10.44 -9.22
CA TYR A 364 18.10 11.45 -10.04
C TYR A 364 19.12 12.43 -10.62
N LEU A 365 19.06 12.59 -11.93
CA LEU A 365 19.82 13.57 -12.69
C LEU A 365 18.86 14.57 -13.33
N PRO A 366 19.32 15.76 -13.73
CA PRO A 366 18.45 16.73 -14.41
C PRO A 366 17.76 16.20 -15.67
N GLU A 367 18.43 15.25 -16.36
CA GLU A 367 17.95 14.69 -17.62
C GLU A 367 17.27 13.31 -17.52
N CYS A 368 17.42 12.56 -16.42
CA CYS A 368 16.79 11.24 -16.25
C CYS A 368 16.92 10.72 -14.80
N CYS A 369 16.26 9.59 -14.51
CA CYS A 369 16.52 8.86 -13.27
C CYS A 369 16.89 7.40 -13.53
N TYR A 370 17.52 6.79 -12.52
CA TYR A 370 17.80 5.37 -12.42
C TYR A 370 17.21 4.88 -11.10
N ARG A 371 16.21 4.03 -11.16
CA ARG A 371 15.52 3.50 -9.98
C ARG A 371 15.05 2.07 -10.24
N HIS A 372 15.39 1.19 -9.31
CA HIS A 372 14.73 -0.10 -9.15
C HIS A 372 13.91 -0.06 -7.86
N CYS A 373 12.82 -0.80 -7.86
CA CYS A 373 12.01 -1.04 -6.66
C CYS A 373 11.69 -2.51 -6.58
N ASP A 374 11.97 -3.11 -5.45
CA ASP A 374 11.63 -4.49 -5.15
C ASP A 374 10.91 -4.58 -3.79
N SER A 375 9.97 -5.51 -3.69
CA SER A 375 9.23 -5.81 -2.45
C SER A 375 9.99 -6.89 -1.68
N VAL A 376 10.51 -6.52 -0.51
CA VAL A 376 11.47 -7.33 0.24
C VAL A 376 10.98 -7.56 1.68
N CYS A 377 10.98 -8.81 2.13
CA CYS A 377 10.61 -9.20 3.49
C CYS A 377 11.85 -9.42 4.35
N VAL A 378 11.85 -8.87 5.56
CA VAL A 378 12.88 -9.16 6.58
C VAL A 378 12.68 -10.57 7.13
N THR A 379 13.73 -11.39 7.11
CA THR A 379 13.74 -12.79 7.57
C THR A 379 14.81 -13.02 8.65
N GLU A 380 14.82 -14.20 9.27
CA GLU A 380 15.84 -14.59 10.24
C GLU A 380 17.27 -14.57 9.64
N ASP A 381 17.39 -14.95 8.36
CA ASP A 381 18.67 -15.07 7.66
C ASP A 381 19.03 -13.81 6.83
N GLY A 382 18.30 -12.71 7.03
CA GLY A 382 18.49 -11.44 6.30
C GLY A 382 17.20 -10.98 5.63
N PHE A 383 17.05 -11.22 4.32
CA PHE A 383 15.85 -10.81 3.58
C PHE A 383 15.39 -11.84 2.55
N LYS A 384 14.11 -11.81 2.21
CA LYS A 384 13.52 -12.52 1.06
C LYS A 384 13.00 -11.48 0.08
N ASP A 385 13.54 -11.48 -1.13
CA ASP A 385 13.00 -10.71 -2.24
C ASP A 385 11.80 -11.46 -2.84
N PHE A 386 10.66 -10.78 -3.00
CA PHE A 386 9.48 -11.32 -3.69
C PHE A 386 9.53 -11.07 -5.20
N ASP A 387 10.42 -10.16 -5.64
CA ASP A 387 10.51 -9.72 -7.02
C ASP A 387 11.73 -10.36 -7.70
N TYR A 388 11.55 -11.55 -8.27
CA TYR A 388 12.61 -12.29 -9.00
C TYR A 388 12.90 -11.73 -10.39
N TYR A 389 12.55 -10.49 -10.66
CA TYR A 389 12.75 -9.88 -11.97
C TYR A 389 14.23 -9.51 -12.18
N PRO A 390 14.77 -9.65 -13.41
CA PRO A 390 16.17 -9.29 -13.69
C PRO A 390 16.52 -7.87 -13.22
N ARG A 391 17.72 -7.70 -12.68
CA ARG A 391 18.27 -6.42 -12.20
C ARG A 391 19.47 -5.95 -13.00
N ASP A 392 20.00 -6.79 -13.87
CA ASP A 392 21.19 -6.47 -14.67
C ASP A 392 20.86 -5.67 -15.94
N LEU A 393 21.80 -4.83 -16.34
CA LEU A 393 21.62 -3.93 -17.48
C LEU A 393 21.45 -4.67 -18.82
N ALA A 394 22.05 -5.85 -18.99
CA ALA A 394 21.95 -6.60 -20.23
C ALA A 394 20.51 -7.11 -20.45
N SER A 395 19.90 -7.71 -19.42
CA SER A 395 18.51 -8.18 -19.44
C SER A 395 17.50 -7.02 -19.59
N LEU A 396 17.87 -5.82 -19.14
CA LEU A 396 17.03 -4.62 -19.15
C LEU A 396 17.37 -3.67 -20.31
N THR A 397 18.13 -4.14 -21.32
CA THR A 397 18.39 -3.43 -22.56
C THR A 397 17.37 -3.84 -23.61
N ILE A 398 16.58 -2.88 -24.09
CA ILE A 398 15.61 -3.07 -25.16
C ILE A 398 16.33 -2.97 -26.49
N LEU A 399 16.27 -4.05 -27.26
CA LEU A 399 16.87 -4.08 -28.60
C LEU A 399 16.14 -3.09 -29.53
N ALA A 400 16.93 -2.32 -30.31
CA ALA A 400 16.44 -1.28 -31.23
C ALA A 400 16.71 -1.63 -32.69
#